data_d95ca7e6f602bdf8212c812fcc1f696f
#
_entry.id   d95ca7e6f602bdf8212c812fcc1f696f
#
_cell.length_a   1.000
_cell.length_b   1.000
_cell.length_c   1.000
_cell.angle_alpha   90.00
_cell.angle_beta   90.00
_cell.angle_gamma   90.00
#
_symmetry.space_group_name_H-M   'P 1'
#
loop_
_entity.id
_entity.type
_entity.pdbx_description
1 polymer ?
#
loop_
_entity_poly.entity_id
_entity_poly.type
_entity_poly.pdbx_seq_one_letter_code
_entity_poly.pdbx_strand_id
1 'polypeptide(L)' 'NNLSTFIFSCIRAIGIIILGWGIVQVGMSVQSHDASQRTQGFLCLFGGLLITFAKEILATIGVV' A
#
# COMPACT_ATOMS: atom_id res chain seq x y z
N ASN A 1 17.44 0.97 16.39
CA ASN A 1 16.46 0.82 17.44
C ASN A 1 15.48 -0.29 17.13
N ASN A 2 15.38 -1.27 18.02
CA ASN A 2 14.55 -2.46 17.79
C ASN A 2 13.06 -2.10 17.69
N LEU A 3 12.63 -1.12 18.47
CA LEU A 3 11.22 -0.71 18.47
C LEU A 3 10.85 -0.09 17.14
N SER A 4 11.67 0.81 16.63
CA SER A 4 11.43 1.43 15.33
C SER A 4 11.40 0.39 14.21
N THR A 5 12.35 -0.55 14.24
CA THR A 5 12.40 -1.61 13.24
C THR A 5 11.13 -2.45 13.28
N PHE A 6 10.65 -2.77 14.50
CA PHE A 6 9.43 -3.54 14.66
C PHE A 6 8.22 -2.80 14.11
N ILE A 7 8.12 -1.51 14.41
CA ILE A 7 7.00 -0.69 13.94
C ILE A 7 6.99 -0.62 12.41
N PHE A 8 8.14 -0.38 11.80
CA PHE A 8 8.23 -0.30 10.34
C PHE A 8 7.94 -1.65 9.69
N SER A 9 8.32 -2.75 10.34
CA SER A 9 7.99 -4.08 9.84
C SER A 9 6.48 -4.30 9.83
N CYS A 10 5.79 -3.87 10.89
CA CYS A 10 4.33 -3.98 10.97
C CYS A 10 3.66 -3.13 9.89
N ILE A 11 4.14 -1.89 9.71
CA ILE A 11 3.59 -0.98 8.69
C ILE A 11 3.75 -1.58 7.31
N ARG A 12 4.92 -2.14 7.03
CA ARG A 12 5.19 -2.75 5.73
C ARG A 12 4.28 -3.95 5.47
N ALA A 13 4.06 -4.78 6.49
CA ALA A 13 3.17 -5.93 6.37
C ALA A 13 1.75 -5.49 6.05
N ILE A 14 1.27 -4.46 6.74
CA ILE A 14 -0.05 -3.90 6.49
C ILE A 14 -0.13 -3.36 5.06
N GLY A 15 0.91 -2.66 4.62
CA GLY A 15 0.97 -2.11 3.27
C GLY A 15 0.89 -3.19 2.21
N ILE A 16 1.59 -4.31 2.41
CA ILE A 16 1.57 -5.42 1.47
C ILE A 16 0.18 -6.03 1.39
N ILE A 17 -0.51 -6.17 2.52
CA ILE A 17 -1.86 -6.71 2.56
C ILE A 17 -2.81 -5.79 1.79
N ILE A 18 -2.72 -4.49 2.03
CA ILE A 18 -3.54 -3.50 1.34
C ILE A 18 -3.24 -3.50 -0.15
N LEU A 19 -1.97 -3.60 -0.51
CA LEU A 19 -1.54 -3.65 -1.90
C LEU A 19 -2.15 -4.87 -2.61
N GLY A 20 -2.09 -6.04 -1.97
CA GLY A 20 -2.68 -7.25 -2.51
C GLY A 20 -4.18 -7.12 -2.71
N TRP A 21 -4.87 -6.51 -1.74
CA TRP A 21 -6.30 -6.28 -1.86
C TRP A 21 -6.61 -5.34 -3.02
N GLY A 22 -5.80 -4.29 -3.20
CA GLY A 22 -5.95 -3.37 -4.31
C GLY A 22 -5.81 -4.06 -5.66
N ILE A 23 -4.84 -4.97 -5.77
CA ILE A 23 -4.65 -5.73 -7.00
C ILE A 23 -5.88 -6.58 -7.30
N VAL A 24 -6.44 -7.23 -6.27
CA VAL A 24 -7.65 -8.03 -6.43
C VAL A 24 -8.82 -7.18 -6.89
N GLN A 25 -8.98 -6.00 -6.30
CA GLN A 25 -10.06 -5.09 -6.66
C GLN A 25 -9.95 -4.62 -8.11
N VAL A 26 -8.74 -4.29 -8.55
CA VAL A 26 -8.51 -3.88 -9.93
C VAL A 26 -8.85 -5.03 -10.88
N GLY A 27 -8.42 -6.25 -10.53
CA GLY A 27 -8.73 -7.41 -11.34
C GLY A 27 -10.22 -7.66 -11.46
N MET A 28 -10.94 -7.52 -10.34
CA MET A 28 -12.38 -7.70 -10.35
C MET A 28 -13.11 -6.62 -11.16
N SER A 29 -12.59 -5.39 -11.10
CA SER A 29 -13.20 -4.29 -11.84
C SER A 29 -13.03 -4.45 -13.35
N VAL A 30 -11.93 -5.04 -13.79
CA VAL A 30 -11.73 -5.36 -15.19
C VAL A 30 -12.77 -6.39 -15.65
N GLN A 31 -13.05 -7.36 -14.79
CA GLN A 31 -14.03 -8.40 -15.07
C GLN A 31 -15.46 -7.86 -15.12
N SER A 32 -15.79 -6.97 -14.17
CA SER A 32 -17.15 -6.44 -14.04
C SER A 32 -17.39 -5.16 -14.82
N HIS A 33 -16.33 -4.56 -15.37
CA HIS A 33 -16.38 -3.30 -16.11
C HIS A 33 -16.92 -2.14 -15.25
N ASP A 34 -16.62 -2.16 -13.95
CA ASP A 34 -17.08 -1.13 -13.03
C ASP A 34 -15.96 -0.10 -12.83
N ALA A 35 -16.17 1.12 -13.37
CA ALA A 35 -15.18 2.18 -13.30
C ALA A 35 -14.97 2.66 -11.85
N SER A 36 -16.03 2.70 -11.05
CA SER A 36 -15.93 3.11 -9.65
C SER A 36 -15.04 2.16 -8.86
N GLN A 37 -15.24 0.87 -9.06
CA GLN A 37 -14.45 -0.16 -8.39
C GLN A 37 -13.00 -0.09 -8.83
N ARG A 38 -12.76 0.21 -10.10
CA ARG A 38 -11.41 0.35 -10.62
C ARG A 38 -10.67 1.51 -9.96
N THR A 39 -11.34 2.67 -9.85
CA THR A 39 -10.76 3.84 -9.18
C THR A 39 -10.43 3.52 -7.73
N GLN A 40 -11.35 2.87 -7.02
CA GLN A 40 -11.13 2.48 -5.64
C GLN A 40 -9.97 1.51 -5.50
N GLY A 41 -9.86 0.56 -6.42
CA GLY A 41 -8.74 -0.38 -6.45
C GLY A 41 -7.41 0.32 -6.65
N PHE A 42 -7.35 1.28 -7.54
CA PHE A 42 -6.13 2.04 -7.77
C PHE A 42 -5.74 2.87 -6.55
N LEU A 43 -6.71 3.46 -5.88
CA LEU A 43 -6.43 4.22 -4.65
C LEU A 43 -5.87 3.31 -3.56
N CYS A 44 -6.46 2.14 -3.40
CA CYS A 44 -5.99 1.14 -2.44
C CYS A 44 -4.57 0.68 -2.78
N LEU A 45 -4.33 0.42 -4.04
CA LEU A 45 -3.02 0.00 -4.53
C LEU A 45 -1.97 1.08 -4.24
N PHE A 46 -2.30 2.32 -4.56
CA PHE A 46 -1.40 3.45 -4.34
C PHE A 46 -1.12 3.65 -2.86
N GLY A 47 -2.16 3.58 -2.03
CA GLY A 47 -2.01 3.71 -0.58
C GLY A 47 -1.15 2.61 0.01
N GLY A 48 -1.37 1.37 -0.43
CA GLY A 48 -0.56 0.24 0.01
C GLY A 48 0.90 0.39 -0.39
N LEU A 49 1.14 0.90 -1.59
CA LEU A 49 2.49 1.15 -2.06
C LEU A 49 3.19 2.20 -1.20
N LEU A 50 2.49 3.29 -0.88
CA LEU A 50 3.04 4.33 -0.02
C LEU A 50 3.36 3.79 1.37
N ILE A 51 2.47 2.98 1.94
CA ILE A 51 2.69 2.41 3.26
C ILE A 51 3.88 1.43 3.23
N THR A 52 3.96 0.62 2.18
CA THR A 52 5.04 -0.34 2.04
C THR A 52 6.40 0.36 1.99
N PHE A 53 6.47 1.50 1.33
CA PHE A 53 7.72 2.25 1.18
C PHE A 53 7.81 3.47 2.11
N ALA A 54 7.01 3.48 3.19
CA ALA A 54 7.00 4.61 4.10
C ALA A 54 8.38 4.91 4.67
N LYS A 55 9.12 3.88 5.07
CA LYS A 55 10.46 4.05 5.64
C LYS A 55 11.41 4.68 4.63
N GLU A 56 11.35 4.23 3.40
CA GLU A 56 12.21 4.72 2.34
C GLU A 56 11.90 6.18 2.01
N ILE A 57 10.61 6.53 2.03
CA ILE A 57 10.19 7.90 1.80
C ILE A 57 10.69 8.83 2.90
N LEU A 58 10.55 8.39 4.15
CA LEU A 58 11.02 9.19 5.29
C LEU A 58 12.53 9.36 5.26
N ALA A 59 13.26 8.32 4.87
CA ALA A 59 14.71 8.40 4.75
C ALA A 59 15.11 9.39 3.65
N THR A 60 14.36 9.42 2.55
CA THR A 60 14.64 10.31 1.43
C THR A 60 14.50 11.78 1.82
N ILE A 61 13.49 12.10 2.63
CA ILE A 61 13.32 13.50 3.08
C ILE A 61 14.19 13.84 4.28
N GLY A 62 14.95 12.87 4.78
CA GLY A 62 15.94 13.17 5.82
C GLY A 62 15.40 13.21 7.24
N VAL A 63 14.20 12.67 7.46
CA VAL A 63 13.60 12.64 8.80
C VAL A 63 14.18 11.52 9.65
N VAL A 64 14.58 10.44 9.01
CA VAL A 64 15.04 9.23 9.70
C VAL A 64 16.45 8.88 9.31
#